data_9e3441155bdc9ed00d83d6d98a0bccb4
#
_entry.id   9e3441155bdc9ed00d83d6d98a0bccb4
#
_cell.length_a   1.000
_cell.length_b   1.000
_cell.length_c   1.000
_cell.angle_alpha   90.00
_cell.angle_beta   90.00
_cell.angle_gamma   90.00
#
_symmetry.space_group_name_H-M   'P 1'
#
loop_
_entity.id
_entity.type
_entity.pdbx_description
1 polymer ?
#
loop_
_entity_poly.entity_id
_entity_poly.type
_entity_poly.pdbx_seq_one_letter_code
_entity_poly.pdbx_strand_id
1 'polypeptide(L)'
;EVSKPRYRGLLSTKSRQLLPFFVNLLFSNLQKLRISVKQFNMDTSIKLAKLIGAGLLTIILSNCSTVKVSKAPFGSTSDGTSVDLYTLENSNGMKATITNYGGIVTQLHVPDKNGNLGDVVLGYDKLSSYIKASPYFGCITGRYANRIAKGQFKIDGKTYQLATNNGDNHLHGGDVGFDKRVWKATEVSALGKSGIALTYQSKDGEEGYPGDLDCTVTYWLTNQNELEIEYEATTNKATPINLTHHSYFNLAGEGTGDILNHEVELFADGYVPTDAGGIPLGKIAPVKGTPFDFLSPHTIGKRIEAKDQQIEFGKGYDHNWVINDSGKPLNIAARVTEPKSGRIMEVITDQPGIQFYTGNYLDGSNIGKGNKVYNYRNAFCLETQVHPDSPNQEGFPKSILAPGETYKHVCIYRFKTK
;
A
#
# COMPACT_ATOMS: atom_id res chain seq x y z
N GLU A 1 6.20 -40.43 -13.98
CA GLU A 1 5.13 -40.16 -12.97
C GLU A 1 5.33 -38.79 -12.38
N VAL A 2 4.45 -37.84 -12.76
CA VAL A 2 4.52 -36.44 -12.35
C VAL A 2 3.41 -36.21 -11.32
N SER A 3 3.80 -35.94 -10.08
CA SER A 3 2.88 -35.64 -8.98
C SER A 3 2.40 -34.18 -9.04
N LYS A 4 1.07 -33.97 -9.10
CA LYS A 4 0.41 -32.68 -9.01
C LYS A 4 0.39 -32.17 -7.55
N PRO A 5 0.64 -30.89 -7.25
CA PRO A 5 0.47 -30.32 -5.92
C PRO A 5 -1.01 -30.06 -5.61
N ARG A 6 -1.46 -30.54 -4.45
CA ARG A 6 -2.80 -30.25 -3.90
C ARG A 6 -2.78 -28.92 -3.16
N TYR A 7 -3.54 -27.95 -3.63
CA TYR A 7 -3.88 -26.75 -2.85
C TYR A 7 -4.88 -27.11 -1.73
N ARG A 8 -4.45 -27.01 -0.47
CA ARG A 8 -5.35 -26.98 0.70
C ARG A 8 -5.52 -25.54 1.14
N GLY A 9 -6.72 -24.96 0.93
CA GLY A 9 -7.09 -23.67 1.48
C GLY A 9 -7.14 -23.68 3.01
N LEU A 10 -6.44 -22.75 3.64
CA LEU A 10 -6.46 -22.52 5.09
C LEU A 10 -7.70 -21.68 5.47
N LEU A 11 -8.70 -22.35 6.03
CA LEU A 11 -9.73 -21.67 6.82
C LEU A 11 -9.16 -21.41 8.22
N SER A 12 -9.45 -20.23 8.79
CA SER A 12 -8.95 -19.85 10.12
C SER A 12 -9.41 -20.82 11.21
N THR A 13 -8.60 -21.00 12.25
CA THR A 13 -8.85 -21.93 13.36
C THR A 13 -10.16 -21.68 14.11
N LYS A 14 -10.68 -20.45 14.14
CA LYS A 14 -11.99 -20.13 14.75
C LYS A 14 -13.19 -20.63 13.95
N SER A 15 -13.13 -20.60 12.62
CA SER A 15 -14.18 -21.17 11.76
C SER A 15 -14.21 -22.70 11.82
N ARG A 16 -13.10 -23.37 12.13
CA ARG A 16 -13.06 -24.84 12.31
C ARG A 16 -13.70 -25.31 13.62
N GLN A 17 -13.72 -24.51 14.67
CA GLN A 17 -14.33 -24.87 15.95
C GLN A 17 -15.85 -24.63 15.98
N LEU A 18 -16.37 -23.68 15.21
CA LEU A 18 -17.82 -23.39 15.16
C LEU A 18 -18.58 -24.32 14.22
N LEU A 19 -17.96 -24.82 13.16
CA LEU A 19 -18.61 -25.70 12.18
C LEU A 19 -19.14 -27.00 12.79
N PRO A 20 -18.40 -27.75 13.65
CA PRO A 20 -18.94 -28.94 14.34
C PRO A 20 -20.09 -28.61 15.31
N PHE A 21 -20.07 -27.45 15.97
CA PHE A 21 -21.11 -27.04 16.91
C PHE A 21 -22.42 -26.74 16.18
N PHE A 22 -22.37 -26.03 15.05
CA PHE A 22 -23.55 -25.75 14.21
C PHE A 22 -24.10 -27.01 13.53
N VAL A 23 -23.22 -27.90 13.06
CA VAL A 23 -23.65 -29.16 12.46
C VAL A 23 -24.32 -30.06 13.48
N ASN A 24 -23.81 -30.17 14.72
CA ASN A 24 -24.42 -30.95 15.78
C ASN A 24 -25.75 -30.35 16.26
N LEU A 25 -25.90 -29.03 16.32
CA LEU A 25 -27.13 -28.33 16.63
C LEU A 25 -28.20 -28.59 15.55
N LEU A 26 -27.82 -28.58 14.28
CA LEU A 26 -28.69 -28.92 13.15
C LEU A 26 -29.16 -30.36 13.20
N PHE A 27 -28.25 -31.31 13.47
CA PHE A 27 -28.56 -32.74 13.55
C PHE A 27 -29.47 -33.04 14.75
N SER A 28 -29.27 -32.41 15.91
CA SER A 28 -30.15 -32.59 17.10
C SER A 28 -31.58 -32.05 16.87
N ASN A 29 -31.69 -30.93 16.14
CA ASN A 29 -33.01 -30.37 15.79
C ASN A 29 -33.69 -31.16 14.67
N LEU A 30 -32.96 -31.72 13.71
CA LEU A 30 -33.48 -32.61 12.68
C LEU A 30 -33.97 -33.95 13.28
N GLN A 31 -33.32 -34.48 14.31
CA GLN A 31 -33.78 -35.66 15.01
C GLN A 31 -35.09 -35.40 15.79
N LYS A 32 -35.25 -34.23 16.40
CA LYS A 32 -36.51 -33.81 17.07
C LYS A 32 -37.66 -33.62 16.06
N LEU A 33 -37.38 -33.10 14.85
CA LEU A 33 -38.36 -33.02 13.75
C LEU A 33 -38.75 -34.39 13.19
N ARG A 34 -37.85 -35.41 13.20
CA ARG A 34 -38.13 -36.75 12.69
C ARG A 34 -39.16 -37.51 13.51
N ILE A 35 -39.38 -37.16 14.75
CA ILE A 35 -40.35 -37.84 15.64
C ILE A 35 -41.80 -37.34 15.38
N SER A 36 -41.98 -36.15 14.74
CA SER A 36 -43.31 -35.59 14.46
C SER A 36 -43.83 -35.79 13.02
N VAL A 37 -43.01 -36.41 12.12
CA VAL A 37 -43.36 -36.48 10.69
C VAL A 37 -43.50 -37.95 10.25
N LYS A 38 -44.48 -38.65 10.79
CA LYS A 38 -44.84 -39.99 10.27
C LYS A 38 -45.84 -39.97 9.10
N GLN A 39 -46.11 -38.78 8.48
CA GLN A 39 -47.11 -38.67 7.43
C GLN A 39 -46.80 -37.58 6.37
N PHE A 40 -45.54 -37.34 6.00
CA PHE A 40 -45.24 -36.44 4.88
C PHE A 40 -44.58 -37.18 3.73
N ASN A 41 -45.09 -36.93 2.52
CA ASN A 41 -44.63 -37.54 1.27
C ASN A 41 -43.19 -37.16 0.93
N MET A 42 -42.37 -38.05 0.45
CA MET A 42 -40.91 -37.89 0.17
C MET A 42 -40.61 -36.70 -0.73
N ASP A 43 -41.49 -36.37 -1.69
CA ASP A 43 -41.36 -35.23 -2.56
C ASP A 43 -41.46 -33.84 -1.87
N THR A 44 -42.28 -33.77 -0.80
CA THR A 44 -42.42 -32.53 0.00
C THR A 44 -41.18 -32.29 0.88
N SER A 45 -40.56 -33.37 1.38
CA SER A 45 -39.34 -33.29 2.20
C SER A 45 -38.14 -32.82 1.37
N ILE A 46 -38.03 -33.27 0.09
CA ILE A 46 -36.95 -32.83 -0.83
C ILE A 46 -37.15 -31.36 -1.25
N LYS A 47 -38.40 -30.92 -1.48
CA LYS A 47 -38.71 -29.51 -1.78
C LYS A 47 -38.41 -28.60 -0.58
N LEU A 48 -38.74 -29.02 0.62
CA LEU A 48 -38.46 -28.25 1.85
C LEU A 48 -36.95 -28.16 2.15
N ALA A 49 -36.20 -29.26 1.96
CA ALA A 49 -34.74 -29.27 2.11
C ALA A 49 -34.05 -28.39 1.08
N LYS A 50 -34.56 -28.35 -0.19
CA LYS A 50 -34.06 -27.43 -1.24
C LYS A 50 -34.39 -25.95 -0.92
N LEU A 51 -35.59 -25.66 -0.37
CA LEU A 51 -35.97 -24.29 0.04
C LEU A 51 -35.15 -23.81 1.25
N ILE A 52 -34.90 -24.68 2.25
CA ILE A 52 -34.09 -24.35 3.42
C ILE A 52 -32.62 -24.19 3.01
N GLY A 53 -32.11 -25.07 2.13
CA GLY A 53 -30.75 -24.94 1.57
C GLY A 53 -30.56 -23.68 0.73
N ALA A 54 -31.52 -23.33 -0.11
CA ALA A 54 -31.52 -22.11 -0.90
C ALA A 54 -31.67 -20.86 -0.01
N GLY A 55 -32.55 -20.90 0.99
CA GLY A 55 -32.73 -19.81 1.96
C GLY A 55 -31.50 -19.56 2.82
N LEU A 56 -30.83 -20.61 3.32
CA LEU A 56 -29.55 -20.48 4.04
C LEU A 56 -28.43 -19.95 3.15
N LEU A 57 -28.34 -20.40 1.91
CA LEU A 57 -27.36 -19.91 0.95
C LEU A 57 -27.60 -18.44 0.60
N THR A 58 -28.86 -18.01 0.47
CA THR A 58 -29.25 -16.63 0.21
C THR A 58 -28.97 -15.73 1.43
N ILE A 59 -29.17 -16.21 2.66
CA ILE A 59 -28.87 -15.47 3.89
C ILE A 59 -27.36 -15.33 4.11
N ILE A 60 -26.55 -16.33 3.74
CA ILE A 60 -25.07 -16.25 3.81
C ILE A 60 -24.53 -15.28 2.76
N LEU A 61 -25.17 -15.21 1.59
CA LEU A 61 -24.76 -14.28 0.52
C LEU A 61 -25.27 -12.84 0.75
N SER A 62 -26.38 -12.65 1.50
CA SER A 62 -26.94 -11.31 1.74
C SER A 62 -26.24 -10.52 2.86
N ASN A 63 -25.38 -11.15 3.67
CA ASN A 63 -24.60 -10.47 4.71
C ASN A 63 -23.15 -10.14 4.30
N CYS A 64 -22.74 -10.42 3.08
CA CYS A 64 -21.47 -9.94 2.54
C CYS A 64 -21.74 -8.55 1.92
N SER A 65 -21.76 -7.50 2.76
CA SER A 65 -21.85 -6.14 2.22
C SER A 65 -20.63 -5.90 1.34
N THR A 66 -20.88 -5.67 0.06
CA THR A 66 -19.83 -5.43 -0.93
C THR A 66 -19.26 -4.02 -0.72
N VAL A 67 -17.95 -3.88 -0.83
CA VAL A 67 -17.31 -2.57 -0.97
C VAL A 67 -17.89 -1.91 -2.22
N LYS A 68 -18.41 -0.68 -2.08
CA LYS A 68 -18.97 0.08 -3.18
C LYS A 68 -17.86 0.75 -3.97
N VAL A 69 -17.96 0.72 -5.29
CA VAL A 69 -17.09 1.45 -6.21
C VAL A 69 -17.94 2.45 -6.97
N SER A 70 -17.46 3.69 -7.08
CA SER A 70 -18.10 4.71 -7.93
C SER A 70 -17.03 5.53 -8.63
N LYS A 71 -17.41 6.11 -9.78
CA LYS A 71 -16.52 6.84 -10.67
C LYS A 71 -17.11 8.22 -10.98
N ALA A 72 -16.23 9.25 -11.02
CA ALA A 72 -16.59 10.59 -11.45
C ALA A 72 -15.47 11.20 -12.30
N PRO A 73 -15.74 12.16 -13.20
CA PRO A 73 -14.69 12.92 -13.87
C PRO A 73 -13.84 13.71 -12.85
N PHE A 74 -12.53 13.74 -13.06
CA PHE A 74 -11.60 14.53 -12.25
C PHE A 74 -10.97 15.70 -13.03
N GLY A 75 -10.99 15.61 -14.35
CA GLY A 75 -10.47 16.63 -15.26
C GLY A 75 -9.83 16.03 -16.50
N SER A 76 -8.95 16.80 -17.14
CA SER A 76 -8.16 16.34 -18.29
C SER A 76 -6.74 16.88 -18.20
N THR A 77 -5.80 16.14 -18.77
CA THR A 77 -4.41 16.59 -18.98
C THR A 77 -4.35 17.63 -20.11
N SER A 78 -3.18 18.24 -20.31
CA SER A 78 -3.00 19.29 -21.33
C SER A 78 -3.16 18.79 -22.77
N ASP A 79 -2.96 17.50 -23.01
CA ASP A 79 -3.19 16.83 -24.31
C ASP A 79 -4.65 16.39 -24.51
N GLY A 80 -5.53 16.70 -23.56
CA GLY A 80 -6.96 16.36 -23.61
C GLY A 80 -7.31 14.97 -23.09
N THR A 81 -6.35 14.20 -22.59
CA THR A 81 -6.63 12.87 -22.00
C THR A 81 -7.50 13.00 -20.75
N SER A 82 -8.67 12.35 -20.75
CA SER A 82 -9.60 12.36 -19.63
C SER A 82 -9.03 11.63 -18.40
N VAL A 83 -9.24 12.21 -17.25
CA VAL A 83 -8.83 11.67 -15.93
C VAL A 83 -10.05 11.51 -15.05
N ASP A 84 -10.13 10.34 -14.42
CA ASP A 84 -11.24 9.95 -13.56
C ASP A 84 -10.82 9.84 -12.10
N LEU A 85 -11.79 9.97 -11.20
CA LEU A 85 -11.68 9.76 -9.77
C LEU A 85 -12.59 8.59 -9.37
N TYR A 86 -12.03 7.60 -8.71
CA TYR A 86 -12.72 6.42 -8.22
C TYR A 86 -12.85 6.51 -6.70
N THR A 87 -14.03 6.23 -6.19
CA THR A 87 -14.30 6.17 -4.75
C THR A 87 -14.63 4.73 -4.37
N LEU A 88 -13.85 4.18 -3.45
CA LEU A 88 -14.08 2.90 -2.82
C LEU A 88 -14.63 3.16 -1.40
N GLU A 89 -15.73 2.50 -1.02
CA GLU A 89 -16.34 2.65 0.32
C GLU A 89 -16.73 1.27 0.87
N ASN A 90 -16.20 0.93 2.04
CA ASN A 90 -16.51 -0.33 2.70
C ASN A 90 -17.74 -0.23 3.62
N SER A 91 -18.17 -1.37 4.18
CA SER A 91 -19.33 -1.45 5.08
C SER A 91 -19.16 -0.69 6.38
N ASN A 92 -17.95 -0.35 6.78
CA ASN A 92 -17.63 0.39 8.00
C ASN A 92 -17.52 1.90 7.76
N GLY A 93 -17.79 2.35 6.52
CA GLY A 93 -17.69 3.74 6.13
C GLY A 93 -16.28 4.21 5.78
N MET A 94 -15.24 3.35 5.94
CA MET A 94 -13.91 3.70 5.44
C MET A 94 -13.96 3.93 3.93
N LYS A 95 -13.31 5.01 3.48
CA LYS A 95 -13.39 5.44 2.08
C LYS A 95 -12.01 5.84 1.55
N ALA A 96 -11.65 5.34 0.38
CA ALA A 96 -10.49 5.75 -0.39
C ALA A 96 -10.93 6.37 -1.72
N THR A 97 -10.36 7.54 -2.07
CA THR A 97 -10.56 8.15 -3.38
C THR A 97 -9.26 8.11 -4.16
N ILE A 98 -9.28 7.57 -5.38
CA ILE A 98 -8.10 7.29 -6.17
C ILE A 98 -8.32 7.80 -7.59
N THR A 99 -7.39 8.60 -8.13
CA THR A 99 -7.43 9.01 -9.53
C THR A 99 -6.53 8.12 -10.39
N ASN A 100 -6.91 7.91 -11.63
CA ASN A 100 -6.08 7.19 -12.60
C ASN A 100 -4.91 8.02 -13.16
N TYR A 101 -4.77 9.30 -12.78
CA TYR A 101 -3.54 10.05 -12.98
C TYR A 101 -2.57 9.74 -11.85
N GLY A 102 -1.44 9.11 -12.19
CA GLY A 102 -0.42 8.70 -11.22
C GLY A 102 -0.86 7.61 -10.22
N GLY A 103 -2.07 7.04 -10.35
CA GLY A 103 -2.64 6.14 -9.36
C GLY A 103 -2.78 6.77 -7.98
N ILE A 104 -3.05 8.07 -7.92
CA ILE A 104 -2.96 8.87 -6.69
C ILE A 104 -4.14 8.61 -5.77
N VAL A 105 -3.86 8.21 -4.52
CA VAL A 105 -4.84 8.25 -3.43
C VAL A 105 -5.00 9.71 -2.98
N THR A 106 -6.12 10.33 -3.36
CA THR A 106 -6.39 11.75 -3.10
C THR A 106 -7.00 12.00 -1.73
N GLN A 107 -7.76 11.02 -1.21
CA GLN A 107 -8.38 11.04 0.13
C GLN A 107 -8.40 9.62 0.70
N LEU A 108 -8.28 9.53 2.03
CA LEU A 108 -8.41 8.28 2.77
C LEU A 108 -9.11 8.55 4.10
N HIS A 109 -10.42 8.33 4.14
CA HIS A 109 -11.23 8.55 5.33
C HIS A 109 -11.26 7.30 6.19
N VAL A 110 -10.74 7.41 7.42
CA VAL A 110 -10.70 6.30 8.38
C VAL A 110 -11.35 6.71 9.71
N PRO A 111 -12.01 5.78 10.43
CA PRO A 111 -12.65 6.09 11.70
C PRO A 111 -11.62 6.38 12.80
N ASP A 112 -11.96 7.29 13.70
CA ASP A 112 -11.31 7.46 14.99
C ASP A 112 -11.93 6.53 16.06
N LYS A 113 -11.43 6.60 17.30
CA LYS A 113 -11.94 5.81 18.45
C LYS A 113 -13.42 6.06 18.78
N ASN A 114 -14.01 7.15 18.28
CA ASN A 114 -15.44 7.50 18.46
C ASN A 114 -16.26 7.16 17.21
N GLY A 115 -15.65 6.59 16.17
CA GLY A 115 -16.28 6.27 14.90
C GLY A 115 -16.36 7.44 13.90
N ASN A 116 -15.82 8.62 14.22
CA ASN A 116 -15.83 9.74 13.31
C ASN A 116 -14.78 9.52 12.20
N LEU A 117 -15.21 9.65 10.95
CA LEU A 117 -14.34 9.55 9.80
C LEU A 117 -13.49 10.82 9.64
N GLY A 118 -12.19 10.66 9.42
CA GLY A 118 -11.27 11.74 9.09
C GLY A 118 -10.39 11.36 7.92
N ASP A 119 -10.14 12.30 7.02
CA ASP A 119 -9.16 12.15 5.95
C ASP A 119 -7.75 12.19 6.55
N VAL A 120 -6.95 11.19 6.29
CA VAL A 120 -5.61 11.03 6.90
C VAL A 120 -4.45 11.14 5.92
N VAL A 121 -4.69 11.56 4.67
CA VAL A 121 -3.63 11.75 3.67
C VAL A 121 -3.61 13.17 3.13
N LEU A 122 -2.41 13.70 2.87
CA LEU A 122 -2.26 14.97 2.16
C LEU A 122 -2.57 14.80 0.67
N GLY A 123 -3.00 15.87 0.02
CA GLY A 123 -3.32 15.87 -1.41
C GLY A 123 -3.97 17.17 -1.84
N TYR A 124 -4.55 17.18 -3.04
CA TYR A 124 -5.22 18.33 -3.61
C TYR A 124 -6.67 18.01 -4.02
N ASP A 125 -7.52 19.05 -4.09
CA ASP A 125 -8.91 18.91 -4.54
C ASP A 125 -9.04 18.82 -6.08
N LYS A 126 -8.00 19.21 -6.83
CA LYS A 126 -8.06 19.37 -8.29
C LYS A 126 -6.91 18.69 -8.98
N LEU A 127 -7.19 18.04 -10.12
CA LEU A 127 -6.18 17.44 -11.00
C LEU A 127 -5.08 18.47 -11.39
N SER A 128 -5.48 19.72 -11.72
CA SER A 128 -4.55 20.75 -12.15
C SER A 128 -3.47 21.05 -11.13
N SER A 129 -3.75 20.88 -9.82
CA SER A 129 -2.76 21.07 -8.77
C SER A 129 -1.74 19.92 -8.75
N TYR A 130 -2.17 18.68 -8.97
CA TYR A 130 -1.25 17.52 -9.11
C TYR A 130 -0.36 17.67 -10.34
N ILE A 131 -0.91 18.10 -11.48
CA ILE A 131 -0.15 18.31 -12.72
C ILE A 131 0.87 19.45 -12.58
N LYS A 132 0.50 20.53 -11.90
CA LYS A 132 1.35 21.73 -11.73
C LYS A 132 2.59 21.45 -10.90
N ALA A 133 2.41 20.88 -9.71
CA ALA A 133 3.49 20.56 -8.78
C ALA A 133 2.96 19.67 -7.64
N SER A 134 3.40 18.43 -7.59
CA SER A 134 3.12 17.54 -6.48
C SER A 134 4.42 16.95 -5.96
N PRO A 135 4.70 16.97 -4.66
CA PRO A 135 5.84 16.28 -4.09
C PRO A 135 5.47 14.79 -3.89
N TYR A 136 4.94 14.14 -4.93
CA TYR A 136 4.52 12.73 -4.96
C TYR A 136 3.32 12.39 -4.06
N PHE A 137 2.47 13.35 -3.68
CA PHE A 137 1.31 13.06 -2.82
C PHE A 137 0.48 11.88 -3.33
N GLY A 138 0.47 10.77 -2.58
CA GLY A 138 -0.40 9.63 -2.77
C GLY A 138 -0.19 8.81 -4.04
N CYS A 139 0.87 9.02 -4.80
CA CYS A 139 1.07 8.42 -6.11
C CYS A 139 1.71 7.01 -6.07
N ILE A 140 1.65 6.32 -7.21
CA ILE A 140 2.53 5.21 -7.54
C ILE A 140 3.87 5.78 -8.00
N THR A 141 4.96 5.45 -7.33
CA THR A 141 6.31 5.77 -7.79
C THR A 141 6.90 4.60 -8.57
N GLY A 142 7.51 4.92 -9.69
CA GLY A 142 8.11 3.95 -10.62
C GLY A 142 8.59 4.65 -11.91
N ARG A 143 9.40 3.97 -12.78
CA ARG A 143 9.69 2.51 -12.77
C ARG A 143 10.53 2.06 -11.57
N TYR A 144 11.37 2.93 -11.03
CA TYR A 144 12.19 2.65 -9.87
C TYR A 144 11.95 3.70 -8.78
N ALA A 145 11.33 3.28 -7.68
CA ALA A 145 11.09 4.10 -6.50
C ALA A 145 12.40 4.35 -5.74
N ASN A 146 12.46 5.49 -5.03
CA ASN A 146 13.65 5.98 -4.36
C ASN A 146 14.81 6.26 -5.34
N ARG A 147 16.07 6.22 -4.90
CA ARG A 147 17.21 6.74 -5.65
C ARG A 147 17.99 5.66 -6.38
N ILE A 148 18.59 6.07 -7.52
CA ILE A 148 19.68 5.37 -8.20
C ILE A 148 20.85 6.37 -8.33
N ALA A 149 22.02 6.00 -7.81
CA ALA A 149 23.22 6.83 -7.78
C ALA A 149 23.61 7.31 -9.17
N LYS A 150 23.82 8.62 -9.34
CA LYS A 150 24.23 9.27 -10.60
C LYS A 150 23.28 8.96 -11.78
N GLY A 151 22.08 8.47 -11.51
CA GLY A 151 21.17 8.00 -12.55
C GLY A 151 21.74 6.86 -13.39
N GLN A 152 22.65 6.04 -12.87
CA GLN A 152 23.33 5.01 -13.64
C GLN A 152 23.21 3.63 -12.99
N PHE A 153 23.10 2.61 -13.84
CA PHE A 153 23.22 1.21 -13.45
C PHE A 153 23.78 0.37 -14.61
N LYS A 154 24.19 -0.85 -14.31
CA LYS A 154 24.69 -1.79 -15.33
C LYS A 154 23.86 -3.05 -15.39
N ILE A 155 23.56 -3.52 -16.62
CA ILE A 155 22.99 -4.83 -16.88
C ILE A 155 23.86 -5.48 -17.99
N ASP A 156 24.36 -6.68 -17.73
CA ASP A 156 25.19 -7.47 -18.66
C ASP A 156 26.38 -6.65 -19.23
N GLY A 157 27.02 -5.86 -18.38
CA GLY A 157 28.18 -5.03 -18.75
C GLY A 157 27.82 -3.71 -19.46
N LYS A 158 26.57 -3.51 -19.90
CA LYS A 158 26.12 -2.27 -20.53
C LYS A 158 25.66 -1.29 -19.47
N THR A 159 26.19 -0.06 -19.51
CA THR A 159 25.74 1.05 -18.67
C THR A 159 24.52 1.71 -19.29
N TYR A 160 23.51 1.98 -18.46
CA TYR A 160 22.32 2.76 -18.77
C TYR A 160 22.36 4.07 -18.00
N GLN A 161 21.93 5.16 -18.64
CA GLN A 161 21.81 6.48 -18.05
C GLN A 161 20.35 6.86 -17.96
N LEU A 162 19.91 7.22 -16.75
CA LEU A 162 18.60 7.77 -16.44
C LEU A 162 18.68 9.28 -16.26
N ALA A 163 17.52 9.96 -16.22
CA ALA A 163 17.43 11.36 -15.83
C ALA A 163 17.96 11.57 -14.41
N THR A 164 18.71 12.67 -14.18
CA THR A 164 19.18 13.09 -12.84
C THR A 164 18.28 14.20 -12.32
N ASN A 165 17.11 13.84 -11.82
CA ASN A 165 16.06 14.75 -11.38
C ASN A 165 16.12 15.10 -9.88
N ASN A 166 17.16 14.63 -9.17
CA ASN A 166 17.40 14.93 -7.75
C ASN A 166 18.89 15.18 -7.50
N GLY A 167 19.36 16.39 -7.79
CA GLY A 167 20.78 16.70 -7.83
C GLY A 167 21.49 15.84 -8.87
N ASP A 168 22.54 15.13 -8.45
CA ASP A 168 23.28 14.21 -9.33
C ASP A 168 22.63 12.83 -9.46
N ASN A 169 21.51 12.58 -8.77
CA ASN A 169 20.90 11.26 -8.67
C ASN A 169 19.56 11.21 -9.41
N HIS A 170 19.15 9.99 -9.75
CA HIS A 170 17.80 9.69 -10.20
C HIS A 170 16.90 9.44 -9.00
N LEU A 171 15.64 9.90 -9.06
CA LEU A 171 14.65 9.74 -8.01
C LEU A 171 13.27 9.38 -8.60
N HIS A 172 12.60 8.40 -8.00
CA HIS A 172 11.19 8.05 -8.20
C HIS A 172 10.75 7.87 -9.66
N GLY A 173 11.63 7.37 -10.52
CA GLY A 173 11.29 7.07 -11.92
C GLY A 173 11.58 8.20 -12.92
N GLY A 174 12.13 9.34 -12.48
CA GLY A 174 12.61 10.40 -13.35
C GLY A 174 11.73 11.64 -13.40
N ASP A 175 11.92 12.44 -14.48
CA ASP A 175 11.22 13.72 -14.65
C ASP A 175 9.72 13.52 -14.91
N VAL A 176 9.36 12.47 -15.65
CA VAL A 176 7.97 12.09 -15.96
C VAL A 176 7.77 10.62 -15.61
N GLY A 177 7.86 10.31 -14.31
CA GLY A 177 7.66 8.97 -13.77
C GLY A 177 6.19 8.52 -13.78
N PHE A 178 5.92 7.40 -13.14
CA PHE A 178 4.59 6.78 -13.08
C PHE A 178 3.55 7.66 -12.36
N ASP A 179 4.00 8.54 -11.48
CA ASP A 179 3.22 9.57 -10.79
C ASP A 179 2.57 10.59 -11.73
N LYS A 180 3.08 10.74 -12.96
CA LYS A 180 2.62 11.72 -13.96
C LYS A 180 1.99 11.07 -15.20
N ARG A 181 1.66 9.77 -15.13
CA ARG A 181 1.03 9.03 -16.23
C ARG A 181 -0.47 8.84 -15.98
N VAL A 182 -1.25 8.85 -17.06
CA VAL A 182 -2.65 8.44 -17.01
C VAL A 182 -2.72 6.94 -17.23
N TRP A 183 -3.19 6.21 -16.22
CA TRP A 183 -3.35 4.77 -16.23
C TRP A 183 -4.71 4.38 -16.74
N LYS A 184 -4.82 3.25 -17.43
CA LYS A 184 -6.11 2.66 -17.75
C LYS A 184 -6.68 1.99 -16.50
N ALA A 185 -7.86 2.42 -16.06
CA ALA A 185 -8.50 1.90 -14.85
C ALA A 185 -9.64 0.94 -15.20
N THR A 186 -9.76 -0.14 -14.44
CA THR A 186 -10.85 -1.13 -14.52
C THR A 186 -11.31 -1.47 -13.10
N GLU A 187 -12.62 -1.46 -12.86
CA GLU A 187 -13.18 -1.92 -11.59
C GLU A 187 -13.00 -3.43 -11.45
N VAL A 188 -12.61 -3.86 -10.24
CA VAL A 188 -12.38 -5.27 -9.90
C VAL A 188 -13.05 -5.62 -8.58
N SER A 189 -13.43 -6.90 -8.43
CA SER A 189 -14.05 -7.39 -7.21
C SER A 189 -13.61 -8.81 -6.89
N ALA A 190 -13.49 -9.10 -5.58
CA ALA A 190 -13.23 -10.43 -5.03
C ALA A 190 -14.02 -10.59 -3.74
N LEU A 191 -14.00 -11.80 -3.14
CA LEU A 191 -14.71 -12.06 -1.90
C LEU A 191 -14.21 -11.15 -0.78
N GLY A 192 -15.08 -10.28 -0.26
CA GLY A 192 -14.79 -9.38 0.86
C GLY A 192 -14.01 -8.13 0.51
N LYS A 193 -13.67 -7.88 -0.77
CA LYS A 193 -12.98 -6.67 -1.24
C LYS A 193 -13.44 -6.26 -2.64
N SER A 194 -13.44 -4.97 -2.93
CA SER A 194 -13.58 -4.40 -4.28
C SER A 194 -12.55 -3.30 -4.47
N GLY A 195 -12.25 -2.99 -5.71
CA GLY A 195 -11.17 -2.05 -6.01
C GLY A 195 -11.09 -1.64 -7.47
N ILE A 196 -9.95 -1.09 -7.83
CA ILE A 196 -9.59 -0.72 -9.19
C ILE A 196 -8.22 -1.30 -9.56
N ALA A 197 -8.12 -1.89 -10.73
CA ALA A 197 -6.87 -2.26 -11.36
C ALA A 197 -6.45 -1.16 -12.34
N LEU A 198 -5.26 -0.62 -12.14
CA LEU A 198 -4.64 0.40 -12.97
C LEU A 198 -3.56 -0.26 -13.82
N THR A 199 -3.65 -0.17 -15.14
CA THR A 199 -2.66 -0.75 -16.06
C THR A 199 -1.95 0.35 -16.85
N TYR A 200 -0.64 0.21 -16.99
CA TYR A 200 0.22 1.10 -17.76
C TYR A 200 1.33 0.29 -18.45
N GLN A 201 1.61 0.62 -19.72
CA GLN A 201 2.76 0.10 -20.44
C GLN A 201 3.83 1.18 -20.55
N SER A 202 4.93 1.03 -19.79
CA SER A 202 6.11 1.90 -19.88
C SER A 202 7.00 1.38 -21.00
N LYS A 203 7.23 2.20 -22.03
CA LYS A 203 7.95 1.80 -23.25
C LYS A 203 9.46 1.70 -23.03
N ASP A 204 10.11 0.88 -23.87
CA ASP A 204 11.60 0.81 -23.94
C ASP A 204 12.18 2.20 -24.15
N GLY A 205 13.09 2.60 -23.25
CA GLY A 205 13.72 3.92 -23.24
C GLY A 205 12.96 5.01 -22.49
N GLU A 206 11.78 4.76 -21.96
CA GLU A 206 11.07 5.73 -21.11
C GLU A 206 11.94 6.08 -19.89
N GLU A 207 12.20 7.38 -19.64
CA GLU A 207 13.12 7.91 -18.61
C GLU A 207 14.54 7.28 -18.63
N GLY A 208 14.91 6.61 -19.74
CA GLY A 208 16.19 5.92 -19.92
C GLY A 208 16.18 4.43 -19.54
N TYR A 209 15.08 3.90 -19.06
CA TYR A 209 14.97 2.49 -18.66
C TYR A 209 14.85 1.55 -19.87
N PRO A 210 15.60 0.40 -19.88
CA PRO A 210 15.50 -0.58 -20.95
C PRO A 210 14.22 -1.42 -20.83
N GLY A 211 13.69 -1.81 -21.99
CA GLY A 211 12.58 -2.74 -22.14
C GLY A 211 11.20 -2.12 -21.98
N ASP A 212 10.22 -2.69 -22.70
CA ASP A 212 8.83 -2.44 -22.40
C ASP A 212 8.49 -3.12 -21.06
N LEU A 213 7.76 -2.41 -20.20
CA LEU A 213 7.26 -2.92 -18.94
C LEU A 213 5.73 -2.82 -18.95
N ASP A 214 5.07 -3.97 -18.90
CA ASP A 214 3.63 -4.04 -18.66
C ASP A 214 3.39 -4.09 -17.15
N CYS A 215 2.73 -3.07 -16.61
CA CYS A 215 2.53 -2.89 -15.18
C CYS A 215 1.05 -2.83 -14.83
N THR A 216 0.67 -3.53 -13.76
CA THR A 216 -0.65 -3.46 -13.14
C THR A 216 -0.50 -3.14 -11.66
N VAL A 217 -1.22 -2.13 -11.19
CA VAL A 217 -1.33 -1.81 -9.77
C VAL A 217 -2.80 -1.87 -9.38
N THR A 218 -3.14 -2.74 -8.44
CA THR A 218 -4.51 -2.93 -7.99
C THR A 218 -4.69 -2.40 -6.58
N TYR A 219 -5.58 -1.43 -6.43
CA TYR A 219 -6.02 -0.93 -5.14
C TYR A 219 -7.28 -1.65 -4.71
N TRP A 220 -7.23 -2.31 -3.57
CA TRP A 220 -8.36 -2.97 -2.94
C TRP A 220 -8.74 -2.25 -1.64
N LEU A 221 -10.03 -2.05 -1.42
CA LEU A 221 -10.55 -1.72 -0.10
C LEU A 221 -11.23 -2.96 0.47
N THR A 222 -10.92 -3.32 1.72
CA THR A 222 -11.51 -4.48 2.39
C THR A 222 -12.50 -4.06 3.48
N ASN A 223 -13.39 -4.98 3.87
CA ASN A 223 -14.28 -4.76 5.02
C ASN A 223 -13.55 -4.87 6.39
N GLN A 224 -12.25 -5.16 6.39
CA GLN A 224 -11.38 -5.13 7.56
C GLN A 224 -10.66 -3.79 7.75
N ASN A 225 -11.09 -2.74 7.03
CA ASN A 225 -10.47 -1.42 7.01
C ASN A 225 -9.01 -1.46 6.52
N GLU A 226 -8.77 -2.17 5.43
CA GLU A 226 -7.47 -2.25 4.77
C GLU A 226 -7.52 -1.61 3.38
N LEU A 227 -6.58 -0.74 3.10
CA LEU A 227 -6.20 -0.37 1.74
C LEU A 227 -5.02 -1.27 1.35
N GLU A 228 -5.31 -2.27 0.53
CA GLU A 228 -4.34 -3.22 0.01
C GLU A 228 -3.94 -2.81 -1.40
N ILE A 229 -2.64 -2.79 -1.69
CA ILE A 229 -2.07 -2.41 -2.97
C ILE A 229 -1.24 -3.58 -3.47
N GLU A 230 -1.67 -4.17 -4.57
CA GLU A 230 -0.97 -5.26 -5.25
C GLU A 230 -0.30 -4.71 -6.51
N TYR A 231 0.97 -5.05 -6.72
CA TYR A 231 1.73 -4.67 -7.89
C TYR A 231 2.13 -5.92 -8.65
N GLU A 232 1.99 -5.88 -9.96
CA GLU A 232 2.46 -6.93 -10.85
C GLU A 232 3.05 -6.29 -12.12
N ALA A 233 4.21 -6.80 -12.57
CA ALA A 233 4.80 -6.35 -13.82
C ALA A 233 5.58 -7.46 -14.54
N THR A 234 5.63 -7.35 -15.87
CA THR A 234 6.45 -8.18 -16.75
C THR A 234 7.21 -7.31 -17.75
N THR A 235 8.33 -7.82 -18.28
CA THR A 235 9.15 -7.07 -19.22
C THR A 235 9.65 -7.95 -20.37
N ASN A 236 9.98 -7.30 -21.51
CA ASN A 236 10.62 -7.95 -22.65
C ASN A 236 12.16 -7.80 -22.69
N LYS A 237 12.76 -6.99 -21.78
CA LYS A 237 14.21 -6.86 -21.55
C LYS A 237 14.50 -6.72 -20.07
N ALA A 238 15.68 -7.15 -19.64
CA ALA A 238 16.11 -6.94 -18.26
C ALA A 238 16.10 -5.44 -17.90
N THR A 239 15.44 -5.10 -16.78
CA THR A 239 15.22 -3.72 -16.34
C THR A 239 15.16 -3.63 -14.82
N PRO A 240 15.67 -2.56 -14.19
CA PRO A 240 15.42 -2.35 -12.77
C PRO A 240 13.96 -2.00 -12.52
N ILE A 241 13.39 -2.57 -11.46
CA ILE A 241 12.02 -2.30 -11.02
C ILE A 241 11.97 -2.20 -9.50
N ASN A 242 11.27 -1.21 -9.03
CA ASN A 242 10.91 -1.01 -7.64
C ASN A 242 9.67 -0.12 -7.59
N LEU A 243 8.51 -0.65 -7.28
CA LEU A 243 7.26 0.11 -7.23
C LEU A 243 6.87 0.32 -5.79
N THR A 244 6.39 1.53 -5.45
CA THR A 244 5.86 1.82 -4.11
C THR A 244 4.73 2.84 -4.17
N HIS A 245 4.03 3.00 -3.05
CA HIS A 245 2.98 3.98 -2.85
C HIS A 245 3.47 5.09 -1.92
N HIS A 246 3.24 6.35 -2.31
CA HIS A 246 3.84 7.52 -1.65
C HIS A 246 2.78 8.42 -0.96
N SER A 247 1.84 7.84 -0.20
CA SER A 247 0.92 8.65 0.61
C SER A 247 1.63 9.33 1.77
N TYR A 248 1.30 10.58 1.95
CA TYR A 248 1.70 11.41 3.11
C TYR A 248 0.60 11.32 4.15
N PHE A 249 0.83 10.60 5.23
CA PHE A 249 -0.15 10.33 6.28
C PHE A 249 -0.05 11.33 7.44
N ASN A 250 -1.22 11.72 7.96
CA ASN A 250 -1.36 12.33 9.26
C ASN A 250 -2.61 11.74 9.94
N LEU A 251 -2.41 10.86 10.91
CA LEU A 251 -3.51 10.13 11.57
C LEU A 251 -4.35 11.02 12.50
N ALA A 252 -3.89 12.23 12.85
CA ALA A 252 -4.70 13.24 13.52
C ALA A 252 -5.75 13.85 12.58
N GLY A 253 -5.49 13.77 11.28
CA GLY A 253 -6.30 14.34 10.19
C GLY A 253 -5.45 15.20 9.27
N GLU A 254 -5.79 15.21 8.00
CA GLU A 254 -5.12 16.00 6.98
C GLU A 254 -5.16 17.49 7.32
N GLY A 255 -4.00 18.15 7.31
CA GLY A 255 -3.85 19.59 7.57
C GLY A 255 -4.14 20.03 9.03
N THR A 256 -4.08 19.12 10.00
CA THR A 256 -4.34 19.42 11.43
C THR A 256 -3.09 19.80 12.23
N GLY A 257 -1.93 19.91 11.60
CA GLY A 257 -0.65 20.24 12.24
C GLY A 257 0.42 19.18 11.99
N ASP A 258 1.45 19.15 12.85
CA ASP A 258 2.59 18.24 12.70
C ASP A 258 2.30 16.83 13.19
N ILE A 259 3.24 15.92 12.85
CA ILE A 259 3.17 14.49 13.18
C ILE A 259 4.05 14.11 14.38
N LEU A 260 4.65 15.07 15.08
CA LEU A 260 5.70 14.81 16.06
C LEU A 260 5.24 13.99 17.27
N ASN A 261 3.92 14.02 17.56
CA ASN A 261 3.31 13.27 18.65
C ASN A 261 2.78 11.89 18.22
N HIS A 262 2.88 11.49 16.95
CA HIS A 262 2.56 10.13 16.53
C HIS A 262 3.61 9.17 17.09
N GLU A 263 3.15 8.06 17.66
CA GLU A 263 4.00 6.98 18.16
C GLU A 263 4.25 5.98 17.03
N VAL A 264 5.53 5.73 16.74
CA VAL A 264 5.96 4.81 15.67
C VAL A 264 6.71 3.63 16.29
N GLU A 265 6.40 2.43 15.80
CA GLU A 265 7.13 1.18 16.00
C GLU A 265 7.50 0.62 14.62
N LEU A 266 8.78 0.34 14.38
CA LEU A 266 9.30 -0.27 13.16
C LEU A 266 9.84 -1.66 13.48
N PHE A 267 9.33 -2.67 12.80
CA PHE A 267 9.74 -4.08 13.00
C PHE A 267 11.00 -4.38 12.19
N ALA A 268 12.10 -3.70 12.55
CA ALA A 268 13.35 -3.69 11.81
C ALA A 268 14.54 -3.45 12.75
N ASP A 269 15.47 -4.40 12.82
CA ASP A 269 16.67 -4.32 13.66
C ASP A 269 17.79 -3.49 13.03
N GLY A 270 17.68 -3.20 11.72
CA GLY A 270 18.64 -2.46 10.93
C GLY A 270 18.02 -1.41 10.01
N TYR A 271 18.85 -0.47 9.60
CA TYR A 271 18.52 0.53 8.58
C TYR A 271 19.68 0.68 7.60
N VAL A 272 19.41 1.31 6.46
CA VAL A 272 20.40 1.60 5.43
C VAL A 272 20.89 3.04 5.59
N PRO A 273 22.12 3.28 6.12
CA PRO A 273 22.69 4.63 6.19
C PRO A 273 23.06 5.13 4.80
N THR A 274 22.97 6.46 4.62
CA THR A 274 23.18 7.14 3.35
C THR A 274 24.31 8.17 3.42
N ASP A 275 24.78 8.63 2.27
CA ASP A 275 25.54 9.86 2.12
C ASP A 275 24.60 11.10 2.17
N ALA A 276 25.17 12.30 2.03
CA ALA A 276 24.44 13.55 2.03
C ALA A 276 23.48 13.70 0.82
N GLY A 277 23.66 12.92 -0.24
CA GLY A 277 22.77 12.86 -1.39
C GLY A 277 21.64 11.83 -1.25
N GLY A 278 21.57 11.13 -0.09
CA GLY A 278 20.59 10.09 0.16
C GLY A 278 20.89 8.75 -0.52
N ILE A 279 22.14 8.56 -0.98
CA ILE A 279 22.59 7.30 -1.60
C ILE A 279 23.11 6.35 -0.53
N PRO A 280 22.69 5.08 -0.53
CA PRO A 280 23.15 4.06 0.41
C PRO A 280 24.67 3.90 0.45
N LEU A 281 25.22 3.73 1.66
CA LEU A 281 26.65 3.45 1.89
C LEU A 281 26.99 1.95 1.66
N GLY A 282 26.10 1.15 1.07
CA GLY A 282 26.32 -0.27 0.79
C GLY A 282 26.38 -1.17 2.03
N LYS A 283 25.81 -0.74 3.15
CA LYS A 283 25.80 -1.51 4.41
C LYS A 283 24.47 -1.35 5.14
N ILE A 284 24.17 -2.30 6.02
CA ILE A 284 23.06 -2.24 6.97
C ILE A 284 23.66 -1.94 8.34
N ALA A 285 23.16 -0.93 9.03
CA ALA A 285 23.57 -0.55 10.37
C ALA A 285 22.48 -0.92 11.40
N PRO A 286 22.84 -1.34 12.62
CA PRO A 286 21.85 -1.63 13.66
C PRO A 286 21.15 -0.34 14.11
N VAL A 287 19.83 -0.43 14.38
CA VAL A 287 19.06 0.71 14.90
C VAL A 287 19.22 0.90 16.40
N LYS A 288 19.46 -0.19 17.14
CA LYS A 288 19.49 -0.20 18.61
C LYS A 288 20.48 0.82 19.19
N GLY A 289 19.97 1.69 20.07
CA GLY A 289 20.76 2.73 20.72
C GLY A 289 21.09 3.95 19.84
N THR A 290 20.52 4.05 18.65
CA THR A 290 20.66 5.19 17.73
C THR A 290 19.38 6.03 17.70
N PRO A 291 19.38 7.21 17.05
CA PRO A 291 18.13 7.94 16.79
C PRO A 291 17.10 7.15 15.98
N PHE A 292 17.52 6.12 15.24
CA PHE A 292 16.71 5.26 14.37
C PHE A 292 16.07 4.06 15.11
N ASP A 293 16.24 3.96 16.41
CA ASP A 293 15.71 2.87 17.26
C ASP A 293 14.21 3.05 17.52
N PHE A 294 13.39 2.46 16.66
CA PHE A 294 11.93 2.33 16.80
C PHE A 294 11.49 0.89 17.08
N LEU A 295 12.36 0.08 17.73
CA LEU A 295 12.06 -1.30 18.15
C LEU A 295 10.93 -1.39 19.19
N SER A 296 10.60 -0.28 19.82
CA SER A 296 9.42 -0.08 20.66
C SER A 296 8.76 1.26 20.31
N PRO A 297 7.47 1.45 20.64
CA PRO A 297 6.78 2.69 20.29
C PRO A 297 7.47 3.92 20.87
N HIS A 298 7.79 4.87 19.99
CA HIS A 298 8.33 6.18 20.36
C HIS A 298 7.67 7.26 19.51
N THR A 299 7.47 8.44 20.12
CA THR A 299 7.01 9.60 19.34
C THR A 299 8.04 10.01 18.29
N ILE A 300 7.57 10.42 17.12
CA ILE A 300 8.43 10.88 16.01
C ILE A 300 9.36 12.00 16.50
N GLY A 301 8.81 12.96 17.26
CA GLY A 301 9.55 14.12 17.75
C GLY A 301 10.66 13.82 18.76
N LYS A 302 10.66 12.63 19.36
CA LYS A 302 11.59 12.31 20.48
C LYS A 302 13.07 12.44 20.12
N ARG A 303 13.45 12.05 18.91
CA ARG A 303 14.85 11.98 18.46
C ARG A 303 15.08 12.55 17.05
N ILE A 304 14.07 13.14 16.44
CA ILE A 304 14.14 13.62 15.05
C ILE A 304 15.13 14.79 14.86
N GLU A 305 15.53 15.45 15.95
CA GLU A 305 16.50 16.55 15.97
C GLU A 305 17.78 16.14 16.72
N ALA A 306 18.04 14.83 16.87
CA ALA A 306 19.26 14.35 17.48
C ALA A 306 20.51 14.82 16.70
N LYS A 307 21.59 15.10 17.43
CA LYS A 307 22.90 15.40 16.82
C LYS A 307 23.52 14.12 16.27
N ASP A 308 23.08 13.72 15.08
CA ASP A 308 23.49 12.53 14.37
C ASP A 308 23.61 12.86 12.88
N GLN A 309 24.69 12.41 12.23
CA GLN A 309 24.97 12.71 10.84
C GLN A 309 23.87 12.26 9.88
N GLN A 310 23.24 11.10 10.15
CA GLN A 310 22.17 10.59 9.30
C GLN A 310 20.88 11.42 9.46
N ILE A 311 20.59 11.88 10.69
CA ILE A 311 19.47 12.82 10.93
C ILE A 311 19.73 14.15 10.20
N GLU A 312 20.97 14.64 10.19
CA GLU A 312 21.36 15.84 9.47
C GLU A 312 21.17 15.69 7.95
N PHE A 313 21.64 14.56 7.38
CA PHE A 313 21.49 14.28 5.94
C PHE A 313 20.03 14.18 5.52
N GLY A 314 19.18 13.49 6.28
CA GLY A 314 17.75 13.36 6.03
C GLY A 314 16.93 14.59 6.42
N LYS A 315 17.52 15.59 7.12
CA LYS A 315 16.81 16.68 7.77
C LYS A 315 15.72 16.18 8.74
N GLY A 316 15.94 15.03 9.31
CA GLY A 316 15.02 14.21 10.10
C GLY A 316 15.07 12.76 9.63
N TYR A 317 13.95 12.04 9.66
CA TYR A 317 13.90 10.70 9.11
C TYR A 317 13.59 10.78 7.62
N ASP A 318 14.47 10.18 6.80
CA ASP A 318 14.30 9.92 5.37
C ASP A 318 15.21 8.73 4.98
N HIS A 319 14.96 7.58 5.61
CA HIS A 319 15.84 6.41 5.50
C HIS A 319 15.02 5.14 5.27
N ASN A 320 15.70 4.11 4.78
CA ASN A 320 15.13 2.78 4.58
C ASN A 320 15.48 1.88 5.77
N TRP A 321 14.47 1.37 6.49
CA TRP A 321 14.61 0.31 7.48
C TRP A 321 14.54 -1.06 6.81
N VAL A 322 15.36 -1.99 7.29
CA VAL A 322 15.40 -3.38 6.83
C VAL A 322 14.42 -4.20 7.66
N ILE A 323 13.33 -4.61 7.04
CA ILE A 323 12.22 -5.29 7.72
C ILE A 323 12.68 -6.67 8.20
N ASN A 324 12.37 -7.01 9.45
CA ASN A 324 12.67 -8.32 10.00
C ASN A 324 11.81 -9.39 9.32
N ASP A 325 12.47 -10.43 8.77
CA ASP A 325 11.77 -11.58 8.18
C ASP A 325 11.22 -12.47 9.30
N SER A 326 9.90 -12.60 9.33
CA SER A 326 9.20 -13.48 10.28
C SER A 326 9.02 -14.91 9.76
N GLY A 327 9.54 -15.23 8.58
CA GLY A 327 9.32 -16.50 7.88
C GLY A 327 7.89 -16.67 7.33
N LYS A 328 7.12 -15.56 7.27
CA LYS A 328 5.76 -15.52 6.68
C LYS A 328 5.80 -14.83 5.32
N PRO A 329 4.82 -15.10 4.44
CA PRO A 329 4.74 -14.42 3.15
C PRO A 329 4.61 -12.91 3.24
N LEU A 330 4.01 -12.39 4.34
CA LEU A 330 3.84 -10.97 4.62
C LEU A 330 4.30 -10.67 6.05
N ASN A 331 5.07 -9.60 6.21
CA ASN A 331 5.59 -9.12 7.47
C ASN A 331 4.92 -7.80 7.88
N ILE A 332 4.70 -7.59 9.17
CA ILE A 332 4.37 -6.26 9.69
C ILE A 332 5.66 -5.46 9.68
N ALA A 333 5.70 -4.37 8.89
CA ALA A 333 6.85 -3.49 8.77
C ALA A 333 6.83 -2.33 9.77
N ALA A 334 5.61 -1.77 9.99
CA ALA A 334 5.44 -0.60 10.85
C ALA A 334 4.09 -0.61 11.55
N ARG A 335 4.03 0.05 12.70
CA ARG A 335 2.80 0.46 13.38
C ARG A 335 2.92 1.90 13.80
N VAL A 336 1.91 2.71 13.45
CA VAL A 336 1.81 4.11 13.86
C VAL A 336 0.52 4.32 14.63
N THR A 337 0.61 4.95 15.79
CA THR A 337 -0.55 5.31 16.63
C THR A 337 -0.62 6.81 16.80
N GLU A 338 -1.79 7.40 16.58
CA GLU A 338 -2.07 8.78 16.96
C GLU A 338 -2.89 8.78 18.26
N PRO A 339 -2.32 9.29 19.38
CA PRO A 339 -2.93 9.10 20.72
C PRO A 339 -4.27 9.80 20.93
N LYS A 340 -4.51 10.96 20.29
CA LYS A 340 -5.72 11.77 20.50
C LYS A 340 -6.92 11.16 19.78
N SER A 341 -6.80 10.85 18.49
CA SER A 341 -7.85 10.20 17.71
C SER A 341 -7.99 8.71 18.03
N GLY A 342 -6.94 8.10 18.57
CA GLY A 342 -6.86 6.66 18.78
C GLY A 342 -6.67 5.84 17.49
N ARG A 343 -6.44 6.48 16.34
CA ARG A 343 -6.17 5.79 15.07
C ARG A 343 -4.85 5.07 15.13
N ILE A 344 -4.86 3.85 14.63
CA ILE A 344 -3.67 2.99 14.47
C ILE A 344 -3.59 2.58 13.01
N MET A 345 -2.42 2.77 12.40
CA MET A 345 -2.09 2.25 11.08
C MET A 345 -1.01 1.18 11.21
N GLU A 346 -1.24 0.00 10.64
CA GLU A 346 -0.23 -1.05 10.44
C GLU A 346 0.13 -1.12 8.96
N VAL A 347 1.42 -1.21 8.66
CA VAL A 347 1.93 -1.46 7.31
C VAL A 347 2.42 -2.90 7.23
N ILE A 348 1.88 -3.65 6.27
CA ILE A 348 2.16 -5.08 6.09
C ILE A 348 2.61 -5.30 4.65
N THR A 349 3.71 -6.03 4.43
CA THR A 349 4.31 -6.18 3.11
C THR A 349 5.13 -7.46 2.96
N ASP A 350 5.40 -7.84 1.72
CA ASP A 350 6.37 -8.86 1.31
C ASP A 350 7.76 -8.25 0.99
N GLN A 351 7.90 -6.92 1.06
CA GLN A 351 9.15 -6.25 0.71
C GLN A 351 10.19 -6.31 1.83
N PRO A 352 11.49 -6.26 1.49
CA PRO A 352 12.58 -6.34 2.46
C PRO A 352 12.85 -5.01 3.19
N GLY A 353 12.29 -3.90 2.72
CA GLY A 353 12.54 -2.58 3.27
C GLY A 353 11.31 -1.69 3.32
N ILE A 354 11.39 -0.68 4.18
CA ILE A 354 10.41 0.39 4.30
C ILE A 354 11.11 1.73 4.48
N GLN A 355 10.84 2.68 3.58
CA GLN A 355 11.27 4.06 3.74
C GLN A 355 10.34 4.74 4.74
N PHE A 356 10.91 5.36 5.77
CA PHE A 356 10.21 6.25 6.67
C PHE A 356 10.69 7.67 6.46
N TYR A 357 9.78 8.52 5.95
CA TYR A 357 10.03 9.92 5.64
C TYR A 357 9.05 10.81 6.43
N THR A 358 9.55 11.88 7.01
CA THR A 358 8.80 12.70 7.97
C THR A 358 8.42 14.09 7.47
N GLY A 359 8.18 14.25 6.17
CA GLY A 359 7.73 15.51 5.59
C GLY A 359 8.73 16.65 5.69
N ASN A 360 10.03 16.33 5.66
CA ASN A 360 11.14 17.25 5.92
C ASN A 360 11.32 18.36 4.87
N TYR A 361 10.69 18.22 3.71
CA TYR A 361 10.73 19.18 2.60
C TYR A 361 9.39 19.88 2.35
N LEU A 362 8.39 19.66 3.20
CA LEU A 362 7.17 20.47 3.19
C LEU A 362 7.49 21.83 3.82
N ASP A 363 7.26 22.91 3.08
CA ASP A 363 7.70 24.27 3.44
C ASP A 363 6.55 25.31 3.45
N GLY A 364 5.29 24.84 3.31
CA GLY A 364 4.12 25.70 3.24
C GLY A 364 3.77 26.19 1.82
N SER A 365 4.58 25.88 0.81
CA SER A 365 4.27 26.24 -0.59
C SER A 365 3.12 25.42 -1.18
N ASN A 366 2.86 24.23 -0.63
CA ASN A 366 1.77 23.36 -1.05
C ASN A 366 0.48 23.75 -0.34
N ILE A 367 -0.49 24.28 -1.10
CA ILE A 367 -1.84 24.58 -0.62
C ILE A 367 -2.72 23.39 -1.00
N GLY A 368 -3.08 22.58 -0.01
CA GLY A 368 -3.79 21.32 -0.16
C GLY A 368 -5.31 21.47 -0.18
N LYS A 369 -5.98 20.36 0.23
CA LYS A 369 -7.43 20.26 0.27
C LYS A 369 -8.04 21.28 1.21
N GLY A 370 -9.17 21.92 0.77
CA GLY A 370 -9.83 22.97 1.55
C GLY A 370 -8.95 24.17 1.84
N ASN A 371 -7.96 24.47 0.99
CA ASN A 371 -6.97 25.54 1.15
C ASN A 371 -6.08 25.43 2.40
N LYS A 372 -5.87 24.23 2.93
CA LYS A 372 -4.96 24.00 4.05
C LYS A 372 -3.50 24.08 3.58
N VAL A 373 -2.66 24.76 4.35
CA VAL A 373 -1.22 24.90 4.08
C VAL A 373 -0.49 23.69 4.65
N TYR A 374 0.31 23.01 3.82
CA TYR A 374 1.12 21.88 4.26
C TYR A 374 2.51 22.36 4.66
N ASN A 375 2.70 22.50 5.96
CA ASN A 375 3.95 22.96 6.56
C ASN A 375 4.91 21.81 6.87
N TYR A 376 6.12 22.17 7.25
CA TYR A 376 7.16 21.27 7.73
C TYR A 376 6.60 20.23 8.72
N ARG A 377 6.86 18.94 8.45
CA ARG A 377 6.43 17.81 9.28
C ARG A 377 4.91 17.65 9.45
N ASN A 378 4.11 18.13 8.50
CA ASN A 378 2.66 17.93 8.56
C ASN A 378 2.21 16.52 8.17
N ALA A 379 3.12 15.68 7.69
CA ALA A 379 2.83 14.28 7.37
C ALA A 379 4.08 13.41 7.37
N PHE A 380 3.88 12.09 7.36
CA PHE A 380 4.92 11.09 7.16
C PHE A 380 4.56 10.15 6.02
N CYS A 381 5.58 9.54 5.39
CA CYS A 381 5.41 8.46 4.41
C CYS A 381 5.99 7.15 4.96
N LEU A 382 5.37 6.04 4.58
CA LEU A 382 5.84 4.68 4.85
C LEU A 382 5.74 3.89 3.54
N GLU A 383 6.88 3.79 2.85
CA GLU A 383 6.97 3.29 1.48
C GLU A 383 7.66 1.92 1.49
N THR A 384 6.89 0.86 1.25
CA THR A 384 7.44 -0.50 1.18
C THR A 384 8.16 -0.72 -0.15
N GLN A 385 9.39 -1.24 -0.12
CA GLN A 385 10.28 -1.22 -1.29
C GLN A 385 11.45 -2.20 -1.14
N VAL A 386 12.19 -2.46 -2.23
CA VAL A 386 13.58 -2.93 -2.13
C VAL A 386 14.46 -1.76 -1.66
N HIS A 387 15.65 -2.05 -1.14
CA HIS A 387 16.53 -0.99 -0.65
C HIS A 387 16.88 -0.01 -1.78
N PRO A 388 17.02 1.30 -1.51
CA PRO A 388 17.43 2.28 -2.52
C PRO A 388 18.74 1.88 -3.18
N ASP A 389 18.94 2.25 -4.44
CA ASP A 389 20.14 1.98 -5.25
C ASP A 389 20.52 0.50 -5.37
N SER A 390 19.59 -0.45 -5.11
CA SER A 390 19.87 -1.90 -5.19
C SER A 390 20.51 -2.37 -6.51
N PRO A 391 20.26 -1.77 -7.69
CA PRO A 391 20.94 -2.17 -8.91
C PRO A 391 22.47 -1.98 -8.87
N ASN A 392 22.98 -1.11 -7.97
CA ASN A 392 24.39 -0.75 -7.82
C ASN A 392 25.04 -1.28 -6.55
N GLN A 393 24.24 -1.88 -5.65
CA GLN A 393 24.70 -2.28 -4.31
C GLN A 393 24.83 -3.81 -4.23
N GLU A 394 26.06 -4.30 -4.17
CA GLU A 394 26.31 -5.73 -3.92
C GLU A 394 25.76 -6.14 -2.55
N GLY A 395 25.04 -7.25 -2.49
CA GLY A 395 24.43 -7.75 -1.26
C GLY A 395 23.06 -7.14 -0.91
N PHE A 396 22.55 -6.18 -1.67
CA PHE A 396 21.17 -5.73 -1.56
C PHE A 396 20.20 -6.66 -2.32
N PRO A 397 18.90 -6.64 -2.01
CA PRO A 397 17.93 -7.47 -2.68
C PRO A 397 17.92 -7.27 -4.20
N LYS A 398 17.66 -8.35 -4.95
CA LYS A 398 17.52 -8.30 -6.41
C LYS A 398 16.44 -7.29 -6.80
N SER A 399 16.78 -6.39 -7.72
CA SER A 399 15.86 -5.37 -8.24
C SER A 399 15.82 -5.32 -9.77
N ILE A 400 16.50 -6.25 -10.45
CA ILE A 400 16.43 -6.43 -11.90
C ILE A 400 15.42 -7.51 -12.22
N LEU A 401 14.40 -7.14 -13.01
CA LEU A 401 13.41 -8.04 -13.57
C LEU A 401 13.90 -8.50 -14.94
N ALA A 402 14.00 -9.82 -15.13
CA ALA A 402 14.38 -10.41 -16.42
C ALA A 402 13.15 -10.81 -17.25
N PRO A 403 13.28 -10.93 -18.59
CA PRO A 403 12.23 -11.50 -19.43
C PRO A 403 11.80 -12.89 -18.93
N GLY A 404 10.49 -13.13 -18.86
CA GLY A 404 9.91 -14.39 -18.36
C GLY A 404 9.73 -14.45 -16.84
N GLU A 405 10.27 -13.49 -16.08
CA GLU A 405 9.95 -13.30 -14.66
C GLU A 405 8.73 -12.40 -14.49
N THR A 406 8.04 -12.54 -13.36
CA THR A 406 6.97 -11.63 -12.95
C THR A 406 7.37 -10.95 -11.64
N TYR A 407 7.43 -9.61 -11.66
CA TYR A 407 7.53 -8.81 -10.44
C TYR A 407 6.21 -8.85 -9.69
N LYS A 408 6.28 -9.05 -8.38
CA LYS A 408 5.13 -8.97 -7.48
C LYS A 408 5.53 -8.26 -6.21
N HIS A 409 4.60 -7.44 -5.70
CA HIS A 409 4.74 -6.75 -4.43
C HIS A 409 3.35 -6.52 -3.84
N VAL A 410 3.22 -6.63 -2.52
CA VAL A 410 2.01 -6.34 -1.77
C VAL A 410 2.32 -5.37 -0.65
N CYS A 411 1.53 -4.28 -0.56
CA CYS A 411 1.52 -3.35 0.56
C CYS A 411 0.10 -3.22 1.10
N ILE A 412 -0.08 -3.39 2.41
CA ILE A 412 -1.38 -3.26 3.07
C ILE A 412 -1.28 -2.21 4.17
N TYR A 413 -2.07 -1.15 4.04
CA TYR A 413 -2.31 -0.18 5.11
C TYR A 413 -3.59 -0.58 5.84
N ARG A 414 -3.45 -1.15 7.04
CA ARG A 414 -4.56 -1.61 7.88
C ARG A 414 -4.84 -0.59 8.97
N PHE A 415 -6.10 -0.16 9.08
CA PHE A 415 -6.52 0.83 10.05
C PHE A 415 -7.35 0.19 11.17
N LYS A 416 -7.02 0.59 12.41
CA LYS A 416 -7.67 0.17 13.65
C LYS A 416 -7.84 1.37 14.57
N THR A 417 -8.56 1.18 15.66
CA THR A 417 -8.66 2.14 16.77
C THR A 417 -8.30 1.47 18.10
N LYS A 418 -7.82 2.29 19.04
CA LYS A 418 -7.62 1.86 20.44
C LYS A 418 -8.95 1.62 21.12
#